data_79e9ae706722617724b4133b701cd3e4
#
_entry.id   79e9ae706722617724b4133b701cd3e4
#
_cell.length_a   1.000
_cell.length_b   1.000
_cell.length_c   1.000
_cell.angle_alpha   90.00
_cell.angle_beta   90.00
_cell.angle_gamma   90.00
#
_symmetry.space_group_name_H-M   'P 1'
#
loop_
_entity.id
_entity.type
_entity.pdbx_description
1 polymer ?
#
loop_
_entity_poly.entity_id
_entity_poly.type
_entity_poly.pdbx_seq_one_letter_code
_entity_poly.pdbx_strand_id
1 'polypeptide(L)'
;MIKNPKIGQKVWFVEHWSQCIHSAKITALGETEVSVRDPKKYPYADIEWDDGGNSGCLLKDLYASREELQKEIRKEEEKKIA
;
A
#
# COMPACT_ATOMS: atom_id res chain seq x y z
N MET A 1 3.71 5.98 4.65
CA MET A 1 3.93 4.61 5.15
C MET A 1 3.25 4.42 6.50
N ILE A 2 2.65 3.28 6.72
CA ILE A 2 1.98 2.96 7.98
C ILE A 2 3.00 2.72 9.09
N LYS A 3 2.82 3.37 10.23
CA LYS A 3 3.61 3.11 11.43
C LYS A 3 2.94 1.99 12.22
N ASN A 4 3.74 1.02 12.68
CA ASN A 4 3.27 -0.10 13.50
C ASN A 4 2.09 -0.87 12.87
N PRO A 5 2.26 -1.42 11.64
CA PRO A 5 1.18 -2.17 11.00
C PRO A 5 0.82 -3.41 11.82
N LYS A 6 -0.47 -3.74 11.86
CA LYS A 6 -0.99 -4.89 12.62
C LYS A 6 -1.87 -5.76 11.73
N ILE A 7 -1.85 -7.06 11.99
CA ILE A 7 -2.77 -8.00 11.35
C ILE A 7 -4.20 -7.62 11.73
N GLY A 8 -5.08 -7.55 10.74
CA GLY A 8 -6.47 -7.11 10.92
C GLY A 8 -6.68 -5.61 10.73
N GLN A 9 -5.61 -4.84 10.56
CA GLN A 9 -5.69 -3.40 10.34
C GLN A 9 -6.27 -3.10 8.96
N LYS A 10 -7.20 -2.13 8.89
CA LYS A 10 -7.73 -1.63 7.62
C LYS A 10 -6.74 -0.64 7.00
N VAL A 11 -6.49 -0.82 5.71
CA VAL A 11 -5.55 0.00 4.94
C VAL A 11 -6.16 0.43 3.61
N TRP A 12 -5.58 1.46 3.00
CA TRP A 12 -6.00 1.98 1.70
C TRP A 12 -4.82 2.02 0.74
N PHE A 13 -5.09 1.77 -0.53
CA PHE A 13 -4.07 1.78 -1.58
C PHE A 13 -4.69 2.15 -2.93
N VAL A 14 -3.83 2.51 -3.89
CA VAL A 14 -4.25 2.84 -5.25
C VAL A 14 -3.93 1.66 -6.17
N GLU A 15 -4.92 1.20 -6.92
CA GLU A 15 -4.74 0.21 -7.97
C GLU A 15 -4.12 0.89 -9.20
N HIS A 16 -3.01 0.32 -9.69
CA HIS A 16 -2.20 0.98 -10.73
C HIS A 16 -2.92 1.19 -12.07
N TRP A 17 -3.70 0.22 -12.51
CA TRP A 17 -4.35 0.29 -13.82
C TRP A 17 -5.65 1.09 -13.82
N SER A 18 -6.37 1.14 -12.73
CA SER A 18 -7.65 1.87 -12.66
C SER A 18 -7.53 3.23 -11.99
N GLN A 19 -6.43 3.50 -11.28
CA GLN A 19 -6.23 4.69 -10.45
C GLN A 19 -7.31 4.88 -9.38
N CYS A 20 -7.98 3.79 -9.01
CA CYS A 20 -9.03 3.80 -7.98
C CYS A 20 -8.44 3.52 -6.61
N ILE A 21 -8.99 4.15 -5.58
CA ILE A 21 -8.64 3.91 -4.19
C ILE A 21 -9.44 2.71 -3.70
N HIS A 22 -8.75 1.71 -3.17
CA HIS A 22 -9.36 0.53 -2.59
C HIS A 22 -8.99 0.42 -1.12
N SER A 23 -9.83 -0.27 -0.35
CA SER A 23 -9.54 -0.62 1.03
C SER A 23 -9.38 -2.13 1.15
N ALA A 24 -8.59 -2.53 2.14
CA ALA A 24 -8.30 -3.93 2.41
C ALA A 24 -7.89 -4.10 3.87
N LYS A 25 -7.72 -5.35 4.28
CA LYS A 25 -7.30 -5.70 5.64
C LYS A 25 -5.98 -6.46 5.56
N ILE A 26 -5.04 -6.12 6.43
CA ILE A 26 -3.77 -6.84 6.54
C ILE A 26 -4.04 -8.22 7.12
N THR A 27 -3.59 -9.26 6.42
CA THR A 27 -3.73 -10.67 6.86
C THR A 27 -2.42 -11.29 7.29
N ALA A 28 -1.29 -10.78 6.78
CA ALA A 28 0.04 -11.24 7.18
C ALA A 28 1.06 -10.12 6.99
N LEU A 29 2.13 -10.17 7.75
CA LEU A 29 3.24 -9.22 7.68
C LEU A 29 4.55 -9.97 7.45
N GLY A 30 5.46 -9.36 6.68
CA GLY A 30 6.76 -9.95 6.39
C GLY A 30 7.66 -8.99 5.67
N GLU A 31 8.65 -9.54 4.99
CA GLU A 31 9.61 -8.80 4.18
C GLU A 31 9.77 -9.47 2.83
N THR A 32 10.06 -8.70 1.80
CA THR A 32 10.29 -9.24 0.45
C THR A 32 11.42 -8.48 -0.25
N GLU A 33 12.07 -9.17 -1.19
CA GLU A 33 13.01 -8.56 -2.11
C GLU A 33 12.25 -8.06 -3.34
N VAL A 34 12.54 -6.82 -3.76
CA VAL A 34 11.87 -6.20 -4.90
C VAL A 34 12.61 -6.47 -6.19
N SER A 35 13.93 -6.67 -6.12
CA SER A 35 14.77 -6.89 -7.29
C SER A 35 15.89 -7.86 -6.98
N VAL A 36 16.25 -8.70 -7.95
CA VAL A 36 17.39 -9.62 -7.86
C VAL A 36 18.71 -8.84 -7.72
N ARG A 37 18.77 -7.63 -8.26
CA ARG A 37 19.97 -6.79 -8.21
C ARG A 37 20.12 -6.03 -6.90
N ASP A 38 19.03 -5.85 -6.16
CA ASP A 38 19.03 -5.17 -4.86
C ASP A 38 18.64 -6.19 -3.80
N PRO A 39 19.59 -6.71 -3.01
CA PRO A 39 19.30 -7.73 -2.00
C PRO A 39 18.59 -7.19 -0.77
N LYS A 40 18.27 -5.90 -0.72
CA LYS A 40 17.54 -5.33 0.40
C LYS A 40 16.15 -5.92 0.49
N LYS A 41 15.75 -6.23 1.72
CA LYS A 41 14.40 -6.64 2.03
C LYS A 41 13.59 -5.43 2.46
N TYR A 42 12.36 -5.36 1.93
CA TYR A 42 11.44 -4.27 2.23
C TYR A 42 10.24 -4.80 3.00
N PRO A 43 9.70 -4.03 3.95
CA PRO A 43 8.47 -4.42 4.66
C PRO A 43 7.33 -4.70 3.67
N TYR A 44 6.65 -5.80 3.90
CA TYR A 44 5.65 -6.35 2.99
C TYR A 44 4.44 -6.82 3.79
N ALA A 45 3.26 -6.73 3.20
CA ALA A 45 2.04 -7.23 3.80
C ALA A 45 1.19 -7.98 2.78
N ASP A 46 0.58 -9.07 3.23
CA ASP A 46 -0.52 -9.68 2.51
C ASP A 46 -1.80 -9.00 2.94
N ILE A 47 -2.66 -8.69 1.98
CA ILE A 47 -3.91 -8.00 2.22
C ILE A 47 -5.07 -8.78 1.61
N GLU A 48 -6.23 -8.70 2.26
CA GLU A 48 -7.48 -9.20 1.74
C GLU A 48 -8.37 -8.02 1.38
N TRP A 49 -8.77 -7.95 0.13
CA TRP A 49 -9.63 -6.89 -0.37
C TRP A 49 -11.05 -7.03 0.17
N ASP A 50 -11.78 -5.93 0.28
CA ASP A 50 -13.16 -5.93 0.76
C ASP A 50 -14.09 -6.78 -0.09
N ASP A 51 -13.75 -7.03 -1.36
CA ASP A 51 -14.51 -7.90 -2.26
C ASP A 51 -14.12 -9.37 -2.17
N GLY A 52 -13.19 -9.74 -1.28
CA GLY A 52 -12.76 -11.12 -1.06
C GLY A 52 -11.51 -11.54 -1.80
N GLY A 53 -10.94 -10.67 -2.63
CA GLY A 53 -9.67 -10.94 -3.31
C GLY A 53 -8.48 -10.81 -2.38
N ASN A 54 -7.39 -11.47 -2.72
CA ASN A 54 -6.13 -11.39 -1.97
C ASN A 54 -5.01 -10.85 -2.86
N SER A 55 -4.12 -10.08 -2.28
CA SER A 55 -2.89 -9.67 -2.95
C SER A 55 -1.82 -9.35 -1.91
N GLY A 56 -0.59 -9.12 -2.41
CA GLY A 56 0.49 -8.67 -1.55
C GLY A 56 1.01 -7.33 -2.02
N CYS A 57 1.47 -6.48 -1.11
CA CYS A 57 2.10 -5.23 -1.49
C CYS A 57 3.09 -4.75 -0.44
N LEU A 58 3.93 -3.81 -0.85
CA LEU A 58 4.89 -3.19 0.05
C LEU A 58 4.16 -2.27 1.03
N LEU A 59 4.61 -2.24 2.28
CA LEU A 59 4.01 -1.36 3.29
C LEU A 59 4.06 0.11 2.91
N LYS A 60 5.07 0.52 2.14
CA LYS A 60 5.19 1.90 1.67
C LYS A 60 4.03 2.34 0.77
N ASP A 61 3.33 1.38 0.13
CA ASP A 61 2.21 1.64 -0.76
C ASP A 61 0.85 1.61 -0.03
N LEU A 62 0.86 1.27 1.25
CA LEU A 62 -0.34 1.22 2.09
C LEU A 62 -0.45 2.46 2.98
N TYR A 63 -1.67 2.91 3.19
CA TYR A 63 -1.97 4.09 4.00
C TYR A 63 -2.99 3.75 5.09
N ALA A 64 -2.82 4.37 6.25
CA ALA A 64 -3.67 4.14 7.41
C ALA A 64 -5.07 4.75 7.25
N SER A 65 -5.23 5.73 6.37
CA SER A 65 -6.52 6.34 6.08
C SER A 65 -6.62 6.75 4.61
N ARG A 66 -7.85 6.82 4.12
CA ARG A 66 -8.12 7.31 2.77
C ARG A 66 -7.65 8.75 2.58
N GLU A 67 -7.77 9.56 3.61
CA GLU A 67 -7.38 10.97 3.59
C GLU A 67 -5.88 11.14 3.39
N GLU A 68 -5.05 10.33 4.06
CA GLU A 68 -3.61 10.35 3.87
C GLU A 68 -3.22 9.98 2.44
N LEU A 69 -3.88 8.96 1.88
CA LEU A 69 -3.66 8.55 0.50
C LEU A 69 -4.04 9.66 -0.48
N GLN A 70 -5.17 10.33 -0.27
CA GLN A 70 -5.60 11.44 -1.12
C GLN A 70 -4.61 12.61 -1.07
N LYS A 71 -4.02 12.90 0.08
CA LYS A 71 -2.99 13.92 0.21
C LYS A 71 -1.75 13.59 -0.61
N GLU A 72 -1.32 12.34 -0.60
CA GLU A 72 -0.16 11.91 -1.39
C GLU A 72 -0.43 12.00 -2.90
N ILE A 73 -1.61 11.63 -3.34
CA ILE A 73 -2.02 11.76 -4.74
C ILE A 73 -1.98 13.24 -5.17
N ARG A 74 -2.49 14.15 -4.36
CA ARG A 74 -2.47 15.59 -4.64
C ARG A 74 -1.06 16.13 -4.74
N LYS A 75 -0.16 15.70 -3.85
CA LYS A 75 1.25 16.11 -3.90
C LYS A 75 1.92 15.68 -5.20
N GLU A 76 1.67 14.47 -5.66
CA GLU A 76 2.21 13.98 -6.92
C GLU A 76 1.65 14.76 -8.11
N GLU A 77 0.37 15.07 -8.13
CA GLU A 77 -0.27 15.87 -9.16
C GLU A 77 0.31 17.29 -9.22
N GLU A 78 0.52 17.93 -8.07
CA GLU A 78 1.15 19.25 -7.98
C GLU A 78 2.57 19.25 -8.52
N LYS A 79 3.34 18.20 -8.25
CA LYS A 79 4.70 18.05 -8.79
C LYS A 79 4.71 17.89 -10.30
N LYS A 80 3.71 17.24 -10.88
CA LYS A 80 3.61 17.06 -12.33
C LYS A 80 3.22 18.35 -13.06
N ILE A 81 2.51 19.23 -12.41
CA ILE A 81 2.07 20.51 -12.97
C ILE A 81 3.17 21.57 -12.84
N ALA A 82 4.01 21.44 -11.84
CA ALA A 82 5.14 22.33 -11.65
C ALA A 82 6.33 21.91 -12.51
#